data_d79b2e5816b4954a4b2df2d4bd7e4fb0
#
_entry.id   d79b2e5816b4954a4b2df2d4bd7e4fb0
#
_cell.length_a   1.000
_cell.length_b   1.000
_cell.length_c   1.000
_cell.angle_alpha   90.00
_cell.angle_beta   90.00
_cell.angle_gamma   90.00
#
_symmetry.space_group_name_H-M   'P 1'
#
loop_
_entity.id
_entity.type
_entity.pdbx_description
1 polymer ?
#
loop_
_entity_poly.entity_id
_entity_poly.type
_entity_poly.pdbx_seq_one_letter_code
_entity_poly.pdbx_strand_id
1 'polypeptide(L)'
;MKKIFSIIICLVLILMIGLLNIHNKKDEDKSLTKIKVAEVTHSVFYAPWYVAIENNYFKDEGLDIELILTPGADKVAAAVLSNDVNIGFAGLESTIYVYNGGEKDYLVNFAGLTKRDGQFILSRSKNDNFNLEELYGKEVLVGRKGGMPALNFLNALKKMNIDSNKINLNYSVEFAALSGSFIGGMGDYVNLFEPTATKLEKENLGYVVASIGAYSGEMPYTTYYARKSYIENNKDIIDKFKKALNKGLEFVNNNEPDVVAEVIHNQFKDESLNNLTTMIKRYKDYDCWYNDTHIKEIAYQNLEQVMLDNNLIENKIDFNILVNND
;
A
#
# COMPACT_ATOMS: atom_id res chain seq x y z
N MET A 1 -12.00 41.65 60.09
CA MET A 1 -13.01 41.19 59.11
C MET A 1 -12.75 41.71 57.69
N LYS A 2 -12.53 43.03 57.44
CA LYS A 2 -12.31 43.57 56.07
C LYS A 2 -11.11 42.93 55.31
N LYS A 3 -9.98 42.66 55.99
CA LYS A 3 -8.78 42.04 55.34
C LYS A 3 -8.99 40.57 54.90
N ILE A 4 -9.76 39.80 55.67
CA ILE A 4 -10.06 38.40 55.35
C ILE A 4 -11.01 38.33 54.14
N PHE A 5 -11.97 39.25 54.05
CA PHE A 5 -12.91 39.37 52.95
C PHE A 5 -12.18 39.71 51.61
N SER A 6 -11.19 40.60 51.69
CA SER A 6 -10.37 40.97 50.51
C SER A 6 -9.52 39.79 49.98
N ILE A 7 -8.97 38.96 50.90
CA ILE A 7 -8.16 37.78 50.51
C ILE A 7 -9.06 36.70 49.83
N ILE A 8 -10.28 36.49 50.33
CA ILE A 8 -11.23 35.54 49.75
C ILE A 8 -11.66 35.99 48.32
N ILE A 9 -11.90 37.29 48.12
CA ILE A 9 -12.22 37.84 46.79
C ILE A 9 -11.05 37.64 45.81
N CYS A 10 -9.80 37.88 46.23
CA CYS A 10 -8.63 37.63 45.37
C CYS A 10 -8.46 36.17 45.01
N LEU A 11 -8.69 35.24 45.95
CA LEU A 11 -8.63 33.80 45.69
C LEU A 11 -9.74 33.34 44.72
N VAL A 12 -10.95 33.84 44.85
CA VAL A 12 -12.07 33.54 43.91
C VAL A 12 -11.78 34.11 42.52
N LEU A 13 -11.19 35.30 42.40
CA LEU A 13 -10.80 35.90 41.12
C LEU A 13 -9.66 35.08 40.46
N ILE A 14 -8.68 34.62 41.22
CA ILE A 14 -7.59 33.78 40.71
C ILE A 14 -8.16 32.39 40.24
N LEU A 15 -9.11 31.82 40.99
CA LEU A 15 -9.78 30.59 40.59
C LEU A 15 -10.66 30.77 39.33
N MET A 16 -11.37 31.92 39.22
CA MET A 16 -12.13 32.25 38.00
C MET A 16 -11.21 32.48 36.79
N ILE A 17 -10.08 33.15 36.95
CA ILE A 17 -9.12 33.35 35.89
C ILE A 17 -8.46 32.02 35.50
N GLY A 18 -8.20 31.13 36.48
CA GLY A 18 -7.73 29.75 36.23
C GLY A 18 -8.75 28.92 35.46
N LEU A 19 -10.02 28.97 35.85
CA LEU A 19 -11.11 28.31 35.17
C LEU A 19 -11.40 28.88 33.78
N LEU A 20 -11.27 30.18 33.57
CA LEU A 20 -11.39 30.86 32.29
C LEU A 20 -10.21 30.49 31.37
N ASN A 21 -9.00 30.32 31.89
CA ASN A 21 -7.86 29.87 31.12
C ASN A 21 -7.93 28.33 30.79
N ILE A 22 -8.59 27.56 31.63
CA ILE A 22 -8.88 26.14 31.34
C ILE A 22 -10.02 26.05 30.32
N HIS A 23 -11.00 26.97 30.38
CA HIS A 23 -12.13 26.98 29.42
C HIS A 23 -11.77 27.62 28.08
N ASN A 24 -10.72 28.48 28.02
CA ASN A 24 -10.14 29.03 26.78
C ASN A 24 -9.06 28.13 26.15
N LYS A 25 -8.66 27.03 26.79
CA LYS A 25 -8.19 25.86 26.08
C LYS A 25 -9.38 25.02 25.61
N LYS A 26 -10.40 25.64 25.02
CA LYS A 26 -11.17 24.97 23.98
C LYS A 26 -10.15 24.57 22.95
N ASP A 27 -10.02 23.26 22.76
CA ASP A 27 -9.53 22.71 21.52
C ASP A 27 -10.05 23.63 20.41
N GLU A 28 -9.15 24.32 19.71
CA GLU A 28 -9.45 24.76 18.38
C GLU A 28 -9.82 23.46 17.67
N ASP A 29 -11.09 23.30 17.42
CA ASP A 29 -11.64 22.28 16.54
C ASP A 29 -11.07 22.64 15.15
N LYS A 30 -9.77 22.32 14.98
CA LYS A 30 -9.10 22.48 13.70
C LYS A 30 -9.88 21.57 12.77
N SER A 31 -10.75 22.17 11.99
CA SER A 31 -11.51 21.45 10.99
C SER A 31 -10.49 20.63 10.16
N LEU A 32 -10.55 19.31 10.32
CA LEU A 32 -9.64 18.41 9.61
C LEU A 32 -9.82 18.59 8.11
N THR A 33 -8.72 18.65 7.38
CA THR A 33 -8.77 18.68 5.92
C THR A 33 -9.12 17.30 5.40
N LYS A 34 -10.27 17.17 4.73
CA LYS A 34 -10.73 15.91 4.17
C LYS A 34 -9.93 15.53 2.94
N ILE A 35 -9.35 14.33 2.93
CA ILE A 35 -8.56 13.78 1.83
C ILE A 35 -9.15 12.45 1.39
N LYS A 36 -9.64 12.40 0.16
CA LYS A 36 -10.12 11.17 -0.47
C LYS A 36 -8.94 10.41 -1.07
N VAL A 37 -8.78 9.15 -0.67
CA VAL A 37 -7.74 8.26 -1.15
C VAL A 37 -8.37 7.04 -1.81
N ALA A 38 -8.11 6.82 -3.11
CA ALA A 38 -8.50 5.61 -3.80
C ALA A 38 -7.47 4.50 -3.56
N GLU A 39 -7.88 3.41 -2.93
CA GLU A 39 -7.09 2.23 -2.63
C GLU A 39 -7.37 1.11 -3.63
N VAL A 40 -6.31 0.55 -4.26
CA VAL A 40 -6.45 -0.47 -5.32
C VAL A 40 -7.00 -1.81 -4.81
N THR A 41 -6.74 -2.15 -3.57
CA THR A 41 -7.22 -3.36 -2.90
C THR A 41 -7.11 -3.19 -1.39
N HIS A 42 -8.01 -3.82 -0.64
CA HIS A 42 -7.93 -3.87 0.82
C HIS A 42 -7.13 -5.11 1.24
N SER A 43 -5.90 -4.92 1.72
CA SER A 43 -4.96 -6.02 1.96
C SER A 43 -4.06 -5.76 3.15
N VAL A 44 -3.78 -6.81 3.95
CA VAL A 44 -2.78 -6.78 5.04
C VAL A 44 -1.40 -6.36 4.52
N PHE A 45 -1.14 -6.48 3.23
CA PHE A 45 0.05 -5.94 2.56
C PHE A 45 0.26 -4.44 2.80
N TYR A 46 -0.80 -3.72 3.14
CA TYR A 46 -0.78 -2.29 3.43
C TYR A 46 -0.83 -1.97 4.94
N ALA A 47 -0.39 -2.89 5.80
CA ALA A 47 -0.42 -2.71 7.25
C ALA A 47 0.09 -1.34 7.75
N PRO A 48 1.21 -0.75 7.26
CA PRO A 48 1.65 0.57 7.71
C PRO A 48 0.64 1.69 7.43
N TRP A 49 -0.11 1.59 6.32
CA TRP A 49 -1.19 2.51 5.98
C TRP A 49 -2.34 2.45 6.99
N TYR A 50 -2.79 1.24 7.32
CA TYR A 50 -3.86 1.05 8.29
C TYR A 50 -3.43 1.41 9.71
N VAL A 51 -2.18 1.13 10.10
CA VAL A 51 -1.62 1.62 11.36
C VAL A 51 -1.68 3.14 11.43
N ALA A 52 -1.33 3.85 10.35
CA ALA A 52 -1.39 5.31 10.35
C ALA A 52 -2.83 5.85 10.50
N ILE A 53 -3.82 5.13 9.98
CA ILE A 53 -5.25 5.45 10.14
C ILE A 53 -5.72 5.14 11.56
N GLU A 54 -5.53 3.90 12.04
CA GLU A 54 -6.06 3.44 13.33
C GLU A 54 -5.42 4.15 14.52
N ASN A 55 -4.14 4.49 14.44
CA ASN A 55 -3.44 5.29 15.45
C ASN A 55 -3.69 6.79 15.32
N ASN A 56 -4.59 7.22 14.42
CA ASN A 56 -4.94 8.63 14.17
C ASN A 56 -3.76 9.52 13.75
N TYR A 57 -2.67 8.97 13.20
CA TYR A 57 -1.52 9.78 12.79
C TYR A 57 -1.86 10.83 11.73
N PHE A 58 -2.83 10.55 10.85
CA PHE A 58 -3.34 11.55 9.91
C PHE A 58 -4.12 12.66 10.59
N LYS A 59 -4.96 12.34 11.57
CA LYS A 59 -5.72 13.35 12.34
C LYS A 59 -4.79 14.24 13.16
N ASP A 60 -3.72 13.69 13.73
CA ASP A 60 -2.70 14.45 14.44
C ASP A 60 -2.03 15.49 13.54
N GLU A 61 -1.92 15.21 12.24
CA GLU A 61 -1.41 16.15 11.23
C GLU A 61 -2.54 17.02 10.62
N GLY A 62 -3.77 16.94 11.13
CA GLY A 62 -4.90 17.75 10.66
C GLY A 62 -5.58 17.23 9.40
N LEU A 63 -5.40 15.95 9.06
CA LEU A 63 -6.01 15.30 7.89
C LEU A 63 -7.07 14.29 8.32
N ASP A 64 -8.21 14.29 7.61
CA ASP A 64 -9.27 13.29 7.74
C ASP A 64 -9.31 12.44 6.45
N ILE A 65 -8.95 11.16 6.57
CA ILE A 65 -8.83 10.27 5.42
C ILE A 65 -10.18 9.60 5.12
N GLU A 66 -10.69 9.84 3.93
CA GLU A 66 -11.80 9.08 3.35
C GLU A 66 -11.22 8.03 2.39
N LEU A 67 -11.23 6.77 2.83
CA LEU A 67 -10.71 5.64 2.05
C LEU A 67 -11.77 5.11 1.10
N ILE A 68 -11.44 4.97 -0.19
CA ILE A 68 -12.33 4.50 -1.25
C ILE A 68 -11.71 3.31 -1.96
N LEU A 69 -12.27 2.12 -1.76
CA LEU A 69 -11.83 0.92 -2.46
C LEU A 69 -12.15 1.03 -3.96
N THR A 70 -11.11 0.98 -4.79
CA THR A 70 -11.19 1.15 -6.24
C THR A 70 -10.41 0.03 -6.94
N PRO A 71 -10.99 -1.16 -7.14
CA PRO A 71 -10.26 -2.32 -7.65
C PRO A 71 -9.74 -2.11 -9.09
N GLY A 72 -8.42 -2.07 -9.24
CA GLY A 72 -7.71 -1.88 -10.51
C GLY A 72 -6.88 -0.59 -10.51
N ALA A 73 -5.57 -0.70 -10.78
CA ALA A 73 -4.65 0.45 -10.77
C ALA A 73 -5.01 1.51 -11.84
N ASP A 74 -5.53 1.06 -12.99
CA ASP A 74 -6.08 1.92 -14.04
C ASP A 74 -7.31 2.71 -13.58
N LYS A 75 -8.19 2.10 -12.78
CA LYS A 75 -9.37 2.77 -12.20
C LYS A 75 -8.97 3.77 -11.12
N VAL A 76 -7.97 3.42 -10.28
CA VAL A 76 -7.41 4.37 -9.31
C VAL A 76 -6.82 5.59 -10.02
N ALA A 77 -6.00 5.38 -11.06
CA ALA A 77 -5.44 6.47 -11.86
C ALA A 77 -6.54 7.35 -12.50
N ALA A 78 -7.58 6.72 -13.07
CA ALA A 78 -8.71 7.44 -13.66
C ALA A 78 -9.46 8.29 -12.61
N ALA A 79 -9.69 7.77 -11.39
CA ALA A 79 -10.36 8.49 -10.31
C ALA A 79 -9.57 9.73 -9.85
N VAL A 80 -8.22 9.65 -9.86
CA VAL A 80 -7.36 10.82 -9.55
C VAL A 80 -7.40 11.84 -10.68
N LEU A 81 -7.33 11.40 -11.93
CA LEU A 81 -7.38 12.28 -13.10
C LEU A 81 -8.72 13.02 -13.23
N SER A 82 -9.83 12.34 -12.90
CA SER A 82 -11.18 12.94 -12.92
C SER A 82 -11.48 13.87 -11.73
N ASN A 83 -10.61 13.95 -10.73
CA ASN A 83 -10.82 14.62 -9.44
C ASN A 83 -11.89 13.99 -8.53
N ASP A 84 -12.29 12.77 -8.74
CA ASP A 84 -13.20 12.05 -7.83
C ASP A 84 -12.51 11.80 -6.49
N VAL A 85 -11.19 11.62 -6.52
CA VAL A 85 -10.31 11.51 -5.35
C VAL A 85 -9.09 12.42 -5.46
N ASN A 86 -8.48 12.74 -4.32
CA ASN A 86 -7.28 13.59 -4.25
C ASN A 86 -6.00 12.80 -4.51
N ILE A 87 -5.91 11.59 -3.96
CA ILE A 87 -4.71 10.74 -3.94
C ILE A 87 -5.09 9.34 -4.41
N GLY A 88 -4.24 8.77 -5.25
CA GLY A 88 -4.29 7.37 -5.64
C GLY A 88 -3.26 6.57 -4.87
N PHE A 89 -3.63 5.35 -4.50
CA PHE A 89 -2.78 4.38 -3.83
C PHE A 89 -2.81 3.07 -4.60
N ALA A 90 -1.82 2.87 -5.47
CA ALA A 90 -1.73 1.72 -6.38
C ALA A 90 -0.28 1.51 -6.86
N GLY A 91 -0.10 0.62 -7.84
CA GLY A 91 1.20 0.37 -8.46
C GLY A 91 1.74 1.58 -9.22
N LEU A 92 3.05 1.86 -9.09
CA LEU A 92 3.72 2.98 -9.73
C LEU A 92 3.62 2.93 -11.26
N GLU A 93 3.54 1.73 -11.86
CA GLU A 93 3.42 1.54 -13.30
C GLU A 93 2.26 2.33 -13.91
N SER A 94 1.19 2.55 -13.13
CA SER A 94 0.03 3.30 -13.60
C SER A 94 0.36 4.76 -13.93
N THR A 95 1.28 5.38 -13.18
CA THR A 95 1.72 6.75 -13.44
C THR A 95 2.59 6.84 -14.69
N ILE A 96 3.41 5.82 -14.95
CA ILE A 96 4.20 5.67 -16.18
C ILE A 96 3.26 5.58 -17.40
N TYR A 97 2.21 4.76 -17.32
CA TYR A 97 1.24 4.65 -18.41
C TYR A 97 0.49 5.96 -18.68
N VAL A 98 0.08 6.67 -17.63
CA VAL A 98 -0.60 7.97 -17.75
C VAL A 98 0.30 9.01 -18.43
N TYR A 99 1.56 9.07 -18.04
CA TYR A 99 2.53 9.98 -18.65
C TYR A 99 2.78 9.67 -20.13
N ASN A 100 3.00 8.39 -20.47
CA ASN A 100 3.17 7.94 -21.85
C ASN A 100 1.92 8.12 -22.70
N GLY A 101 0.74 8.16 -22.10
CA GLY A 101 -0.53 8.51 -22.73
C GLY A 101 -0.65 9.99 -23.11
N GLY A 102 0.33 10.82 -22.72
CA GLY A 102 0.38 12.24 -23.06
C GLY A 102 -0.47 13.15 -22.19
N GLU A 103 -0.89 12.67 -20.99
CA GLU A 103 -1.62 13.49 -20.02
C GLU A 103 -0.74 14.65 -19.53
N LYS A 104 -1.25 15.87 -19.62
CA LYS A 104 -0.48 17.09 -19.28
C LYS A 104 -0.37 17.31 -17.77
N ASP A 105 -1.47 17.07 -17.06
CA ASP A 105 -1.52 17.11 -15.60
C ASP A 105 -1.36 15.68 -15.04
N TYR A 106 -0.26 15.05 -15.47
CA TYR A 106 0.05 13.65 -15.17
C TYR A 106 0.20 13.38 -13.67
N LEU A 107 0.25 12.10 -13.33
CA LEU A 107 0.35 11.63 -11.96
C LEU A 107 1.82 11.59 -11.50
N VAL A 108 2.09 12.14 -10.32
CA VAL A 108 3.41 12.15 -9.70
C VAL A 108 3.35 11.39 -8.39
N ASN A 109 4.28 10.45 -8.19
CA ASN A 109 4.42 9.67 -6.97
C ASN A 109 5.15 10.50 -5.92
N PHE A 110 4.62 10.59 -4.71
CA PHE A 110 5.22 11.38 -3.64
C PHE A 110 5.55 10.56 -2.38
N ALA A 111 5.09 9.31 -2.31
CA ALA A 111 5.38 8.43 -1.18
C ALA A 111 5.34 6.96 -1.62
N GLY A 112 6.31 6.16 -1.17
CA GLY A 112 6.31 4.71 -1.30
C GLY A 112 5.75 4.06 -0.03
N LEU A 113 5.07 2.91 -0.16
CA LEU A 113 4.66 2.08 0.97
C LEU A 113 5.32 0.72 0.93
N THR A 114 5.26 0.03 -0.20
CA THR A 114 5.81 -1.31 -0.37
C THR A 114 6.92 -1.32 -1.41
N LYS A 115 8.04 -1.94 -1.07
CA LYS A 115 9.26 -1.98 -1.90
C LYS A 115 9.55 -3.35 -2.51
N ARG A 116 8.67 -4.34 -2.25
CA ARG A 116 8.73 -5.69 -2.83
C ARG A 116 7.33 -6.18 -3.13
N ASP A 117 7.25 -7.21 -3.94
CA ASP A 117 5.98 -7.88 -4.22
C ASP A 117 5.45 -8.59 -2.96
N GLY A 118 4.17 -8.39 -2.67
CA GLY A 118 3.47 -9.05 -1.56
C GLY A 118 2.72 -10.31 -1.98
N GLN A 119 2.84 -10.76 -3.22
CA GLN A 119 2.17 -11.95 -3.68
C GLN A 119 2.92 -13.23 -3.32
N PHE A 120 2.13 -14.26 -3.13
CA PHE A 120 2.57 -15.65 -2.98
C PHE A 120 2.10 -16.47 -4.16
N ILE A 121 2.93 -17.43 -4.58
CA ILE A 121 2.54 -18.48 -5.51
C ILE A 121 1.83 -19.55 -4.69
N LEU A 122 0.59 -19.87 -5.04
CA LEU A 122 -0.16 -20.97 -4.45
C LEU A 122 -0.28 -22.11 -5.46
N SER A 123 -0.11 -23.33 -4.96
CA SER A 123 -0.35 -24.60 -5.68
C SER A 123 -1.60 -25.29 -5.16
N ARG A 124 -2.10 -26.32 -5.89
CA ARG A 124 -3.24 -27.14 -5.48
C ARG A 124 -2.93 -28.16 -4.39
N SER A 125 -1.65 -28.45 -4.18
CA SER A 125 -1.17 -29.41 -3.17
C SER A 125 0.07 -28.88 -2.48
N LYS A 126 0.29 -29.32 -1.23
CA LYS A 126 1.50 -28.95 -0.48
C LYS A 126 2.76 -29.36 -1.21
N ASN A 127 3.73 -28.45 -1.24
CA ASN A 127 5.07 -28.72 -1.75
C ASN A 127 6.11 -27.88 -0.98
N ASP A 128 6.72 -28.48 0.02
CA ASP A 128 7.72 -27.82 0.86
C ASP A 128 9.08 -27.65 0.16
N ASN A 129 9.27 -28.30 -1.00
CA ASN A 129 10.51 -28.25 -1.79
C ASN A 129 10.29 -27.61 -3.17
N PHE A 130 9.29 -26.75 -3.28
CA PHE A 130 8.94 -26.09 -4.53
C PHE A 130 10.12 -25.30 -5.11
N ASN A 131 10.31 -25.43 -6.42
CA ASN A 131 11.20 -24.59 -7.21
C ASN A 131 10.46 -24.04 -8.44
N LEU A 132 10.92 -22.90 -8.96
CA LEU A 132 10.24 -22.20 -10.06
C LEU A 132 10.24 -22.99 -11.39
N GLU A 133 11.12 -23.98 -11.59
CA GLU A 133 11.12 -24.83 -12.78
C GLU A 133 9.89 -25.75 -12.85
N GLU A 134 9.25 -26.01 -11.70
CA GLU A 134 8.00 -26.79 -11.65
C GLU A 134 6.81 -26.07 -12.33
N LEU A 135 6.95 -24.78 -12.61
CA LEU A 135 5.99 -24.02 -13.39
C LEU A 135 6.04 -24.35 -14.89
N TYR A 136 7.09 -25.00 -15.38
CA TYR A 136 7.19 -25.35 -16.81
C TYR A 136 6.04 -26.25 -17.25
N GLY A 137 5.37 -25.86 -18.34
CA GLY A 137 4.20 -26.54 -18.87
C GLY A 137 2.92 -26.37 -18.06
N LYS A 138 2.95 -25.60 -16.97
CA LYS A 138 1.81 -25.35 -16.08
C LYS A 138 1.10 -24.05 -16.39
N GLU A 139 -0.20 -24.00 -16.10
CA GLU A 139 -0.96 -22.77 -16.16
C GLU A 139 -0.85 -22.01 -14.83
N VAL A 140 -0.43 -20.73 -14.92
CA VAL A 140 -0.33 -19.82 -13.76
C VAL A 140 -1.26 -18.64 -13.96
N LEU A 141 -2.18 -18.41 -13.04
CA LEU A 141 -3.06 -17.26 -13.03
C LEU A 141 -2.31 -16.07 -12.44
N VAL A 142 -1.96 -15.09 -13.28
CA VAL A 142 -1.05 -13.98 -12.90
C VAL A 142 -1.73 -12.60 -12.86
N GLY A 143 -3.01 -12.53 -13.21
CA GLY A 143 -3.77 -11.29 -13.32
C GLY A 143 -3.49 -10.52 -14.60
N ARG A 144 -3.88 -9.25 -14.65
CA ARG A 144 -3.85 -8.41 -15.86
C ARG A 144 -2.43 -8.22 -16.41
N LYS A 145 -2.29 -8.39 -17.72
CA LYS A 145 -1.03 -8.10 -18.43
C LYS A 145 -0.62 -6.63 -18.23
N GLY A 146 0.64 -6.41 -17.89
CA GLY A 146 1.19 -5.07 -17.66
C GLY A 146 0.82 -4.41 -16.33
N GLY A 147 0.04 -5.07 -15.46
CA GLY A 147 -0.15 -4.64 -14.08
C GLY A 147 1.03 -5.05 -13.20
N MET A 148 1.24 -4.31 -12.11
CA MET A 148 2.36 -4.53 -11.18
C MET A 148 2.51 -6.00 -10.73
N PRO A 149 1.43 -6.75 -10.40
CA PRO A 149 1.51 -8.16 -10.06
C PRO A 149 2.20 -9.02 -11.14
N ALA A 150 1.75 -8.92 -12.38
CA ALA A 150 2.29 -9.69 -13.49
C ALA A 150 3.74 -9.25 -13.84
N LEU A 151 4.04 -7.95 -13.78
CA LEU A 151 5.39 -7.42 -14.02
C LEU A 151 6.41 -7.97 -13.02
N ASN A 152 6.06 -7.98 -11.73
CA ASN A 152 6.95 -8.51 -10.71
C ASN A 152 7.15 -10.03 -10.82
N PHE A 153 6.10 -10.76 -11.19
CA PHE A 153 6.24 -12.19 -11.44
C PHE A 153 7.18 -12.47 -12.62
N LEU A 154 7.03 -11.77 -13.75
CA LEU A 154 7.95 -11.86 -14.87
C LEU A 154 9.38 -11.49 -14.49
N ASN A 155 9.57 -10.44 -13.68
CA ASN A 155 10.87 -10.07 -13.16
C ASN A 155 11.49 -11.15 -12.26
N ALA A 156 10.68 -11.77 -11.39
CA ALA A 156 11.12 -12.88 -10.56
C ALA A 156 11.60 -14.07 -11.41
N LEU A 157 10.83 -14.47 -12.43
CA LEU A 157 11.21 -15.53 -13.37
C LEU A 157 12.54 -15.19 -14.07
N LYS A 158 12.67 -13.95 -14.59
CA LYS A 158 13.88 -13.50 -15.28
C LYS A 158 15.10 -13.53 -14.36
N LYS A 159 15.00 -12.99 -13.13
CA LYS A 159 16.11 -12.99 -12.17
C LYS A 159 16.57 -14.38 -11.75
N MET A 160 15.64 -15.32 -11.73
CA MET A 160 15.91 -16.72 -11.40
C MET A 160 16.30 -17.56 -12.62
N ASN A 161 16.47 -16.94 -13.81
CA ASN A 161 16.79 -17.60 -15.08
C ASN A 161 15.74 -18.62 -15.51
N ILE A 162 14.46 -18.38 -15.16
CA ILE A 162 13.33 -19.23 -15.60
C ILE A 162 12.78 -18.67 -16.91
N ASP A 163 12.70 -19.53 -17.93
CA ASP A 163 12.15 -19.18 -19.23
C ASP A 163 10.62 -19.09 -19.18
N SER A 164 10.09 -17.86 -19.12
CA SER A 164 8.65 -17.61 -19.06
C SER A 164 7.87 -18.14 -20.27
N ASN A 165 8.52 -18.35 -21.43
CA ASN A 165 7.86 -18.94 -22.62
C ASN A 165 7.51 -20.42 -22.44
N LYS A 166 8.09 -21.09 -21.45
CA LYS A 166 7.76 -22.48 -21.09
C LYS A 166 6.61 -22.58 -20.08
N ILE A 167 6.05 -21.44 -19.62
CA ILE A 167 4.98 -21.37 -18.64
C ILE A 167 3.72 -20.85 -19.35
N ASN A 168 2.58 -21.44 -19.10
CA ASN A 168 1.31 -20.91 -19.61
C ASN A 168 0.80 -19.80 -18.67
N LEU A 169 1.22 -18.55 -18.93
CA LEU A 169 0.84 -17.38 -18.14
C LEU A 169 -0.56 -16.90 -18.54
N ASN A 170 -1.53 -17.10 -17.67
CA ASN A 170 -2.92 -16.69 -17.92
C ASN A 170 -3.17 -15.27 -17.40
N TYR A 171 -3.35 -14.33 -18.33
CA TYR A 171 -3.64 -12.91 -18.08
C TYR A 171 -5.12 -12.55 -18.23
N SER A 172 -5.99 -13.53 -18.53
CA SER A 172 -7.40 -13.26 -18.84
C SER A 172 -8.27 -13.08 -17.61
N VAL A 173 -7.76 -13.44 -16.42
CA VAL A 173 -8.50 -13.37 -15.16
C VAL A 173 -8.20 -12.04 -14.46
N GLU A 174 -9.25 -11.25 -14.21
CA GLU A 174 -9.15 -10.02 -13.44
C GLU A 174 -8.68 -10.30 -12.00
N PHE A 175 -7.92 -9.35 -11.43
CA PHE A 175 -7.31 -9.49 -10.11
C PHE A 175 -8.30 -9.95 -9.02
N ALA A 176 -9.47 -9.33 -8.95
CA ALA A 176 -10.50 -9.67 -7.96
C ALA A 176 -11.12 -11.07 -8.15
N ALA A 177 -10.96 -11.68 -9.33
CA ALA A 177 -11.52 -13.00 -9.64
C ALA A 177 -10.49 -14.13 -9.55
N LEU A 178 -9.20 -13.86 -9.31
CA LEU A 178 -8.12 -14.85 -9.32
C LEU A 178 -8.37 -16.01 -8.36
N SER A 179 -8.70 -15.72 -7.09
CA SER A 179 -8.94 -16.76 -6.08
C SER A 179 -10.14 -17.63 -6.41
N GLY A 180 -11.26 -17.01 -6.81
CA GLY A 180 -12.47 -17.72 -7.22
C GLY A 180 -12.24 -18.60 -8.43
N SER A 181 -11.50 -18.11 -9.44
CA SER A 181 -11.15 -18.89 -10.64
C SER A 181 -10.26 -20.08 -10.29
N PHE A 182 -9.28 -19.90 -9.41
CA PHE A 182 -8.44 -20.97 -8.92
C PHE A 182 -9.25 -22.03 -8.16
N ILE A 183 -10.10 -21.61 -7.20
CA ILE A 183 -11.02 -22.53 -6.48
C ILE A 183 -11.92 -23.28 -7.46
N GLY A 184 -12.41 -22.61 -8.50
CA GLY A 184 -13.23 -23.20 -9.57
C GLY A 184 -12.51 -24.17 -10.51
N GLY A 185 -11.19 -24.41 -10.30
CA GLY A 185 -10.41 -25.39 -11.04
C GLY A 185 -9.56 -24.82 -12.18
N MET A 186 -9.52 -23.49 -12.38
CA MET A 186 -8.67 -22.84 -13.37
C MET A 186 -7.24 -22.70 -12.85
N GLY A 187 -6.24 -22.94 -13.70
CA GLY A 187 -4.82 -22.85 -13.39
C GLY A 187 -4.29 -23.97 -12.50
N ASP A 188 -3.03 -24.32 -12.66
CA ASP A 188 -2.29 -25.19 -11.74
C ASP A 188 -1.78 -24.40 -10.53
N TYR A 189 -1.43 -23.12 -10.77
CA TYR A 189 -0.93 -22.17 -9.80
C TYR A 189 -1.67 -20.82 -9.90
N VAL A 190 -1.65 -20.06 -8.82
CA VAL A 190 -2.21 -18.71 -8.78
C VAL A 190 -1.35 -17.79 -7.92
N ASN A 191 -1.24 -16.54 -8.30
CA ASN A 191 -0.55 -15.49 -7.52
C ASN A 191 -1.58 -14.71 -6.71
N LEU A 192 -1.48 -14.75 -5.37
CA LEU A 192 -2.42 -14.10 -4.46
C LEU A 192 -1.71 -13.35 -3.33
N PHE A 193 -2.38 -12.31 -2.82
CA PHE A 193 -1.97 -11.58 -1.62
C PHE A 193 -2.64 -12.14 -0.36
N GLU A 194 -2.16 -11.72 0.80
CA GLU A 194 -2.90 -11.83 2.05
C GLU A 194 -4.06 -10.80 2.11
N PRO A 195 -5.19 -11.12 2.71
CA PRO A 195 -5.48 -12.33 3.51
C PRO A 195 -5.89 -13.55 2.70
N THR A 196 -6.08 -13.43 1.40
CA THR A 196 -6.62 -14.49 0.53
C THR A 196 -5.74 -15.74 0.50
N ALA A 197 -4.42 -15.58 0.48
CA ALA A 197 -3.49 -16.70 0.47
C ALA A 197 -3.65 -17.57 1.73
N THR A 198 -3.60 -16.98 2.92
CA THR A 198 -3.82 -17.69 4.18
C THR A 198 -5.22 -18.31 4.27
N LYS A 199 -6.25 -17.64 3.74
CA LYS A 199 -7.62 -18.17 3.74
C LYS A 199 -7.69 -19.47 2.93
N LEU A 200 -7.13 -19.51 1.71
CA LEU A 200 -7.10 -20.70 0.88
C LEU A 200 -6.33 -21.85 1.56
N GLU A 201 -5.21 -21.58 2.22
CA GLU A 201 -4.46 -22.59 2.97
C GLU A 201 -5.29 -23.21 4.08
N LYS A 202 -6.00 -22.41 4.87
CA LYS A 202 -6.84 -22.88 5.99
C LYS A 202 -8.03 -23.72 5.53
N GLU A 203 -8.59 -23.34 4.41
CA GLU A 203 -9.71 -24.06 3.79
C GLU A 203 -9.24 -25.28 2.97
N ASN A 204 -7.91 -25.54 2.90
CA ASN A 204 -7.28 -26.60 2.08
C ASN A 204 -7.64 -26.50 0.59
N LEU A 205 -7.83 -25.27 0.09
CA LEU A 205 -8.16 -24.96 -1.30
C LEU A 205 -6.93 -24.57 -2.13
N GLY A 206 -5.82 -24.27 -1.47
CA GLY A 206 -4.53 -23.94 -2.07
C GLY A 206 -3.45 -23.85 -1.00
N TYR A 207 -2.19 -23.94 -1.41
CA TYR A 207 -1.05 -23.96 -0.49
C TYR A 207 0.02 -23.00 -0.97
N VAL A 208 0.45 -22.08 -0.12
CA VAL A 208 1.57 -21.20 -0.41
C VAL A 208 2.85 -22.02 -0.57
N VAL A 209 3.48 -21.91 -1.73
CA VAL A 209 4.73 -22.60 -2.05
C VAL A 209 5.91 -21.66 -2.23
N ALA A 210 5.68 -20.38 -2.54
CA ALA A 210 6.76 -19.41 -2.69
C ALA A 210 6.26 -17.95 -2.51
N SER A 211 7.18 -17.03 -2.18
CA SER A 211 6.96 -15.58 -2.23
C SER A 211 7.58 -15.01 -3.49
N ILE A 212 6.80 -14.26 -4.28
CA ILE A 212 7.31 -13.59 -5.48
C ILE A 212 8.30 -12.49 -5.10
N GLY A 213 8.03 -11.77 -4.01
CA GLY A 213 8.91 -10.71 -3.51
C GLY A 213 10.32 -11.18 -3.12
N ALA A 214 10.47 -12.43 -2.70
CA ALA A 214 11.76 -13.02 -2.42
C ALA A 214 12.63 -13.15 -3.68
N TYR A 215 12.03 -13.35 -4.84
CA TYR A 215 12.73 -13.54 -6.13
C TYR A 215 12.83 -12.24 -6.94
N SER A 216 11.79 -11.41 -6.94
CA SER A 216 11.74 -10.20 -7.78
C SER A 216 12.67 -9.09 -7.30
N GLY A 217 12.98 -9.05 -6.01
CA GLY A 217 13.82 -8.01 -5.41
C GLY A 217 13.08 -6.69 -5.20
N GLU A 218 13.85 -5.61 -4.93
CA GLU A 218 13.28 -4.28 -4.63
C GLU A 218 12.77 -3.59 -5.90
N MET A 219 11.54 -3.07 -5.80
CA MET A 219 10.82 -2.33 -6.82
C MET A 219 9.76 -1.47 -6.13
N PRO A 220 9.46 -0.22 -6.57
CA PRO A 220 8.44 0.60 -5.91
C PRO A 220 7.06 0.03 -6.26
N TYR A 221 6.63 -0.98 -5.46
CA TYR A 221 5.49 -1.81 -5.79
C TYR A 221 4.17 -1.06 -5.63
N THR A 222 3.93 -0.47 -4.45
CA THR A 222 2.75 0.38 -4.23
C THR A 222 3.18 1.74 -3.71
N THR A 223 2.67 2.78 -4.34
CA THR A 223 3.00 4.17 -4.06
C THR A 223 1.74 5.02 -3.93
N TYR A 224 1.88 6.18 -3.31
CA TYR A 224 0.88 7.24 -3.31
C TYR A 224 1.23 8.27 -4.36
N TYR A 225 0.24 8.63 -5.16
CA TYR A 225 0.39 9.61 -6.21
C TYR A 225 -0.81 10.54 -6.28
N ALA A 226 -0.59 11.72 -6.82
CA ALA A 226 -1.63 12.69 -7.12
C ALA A 226 -1.31 13.39 -8.43
N ARG A 227 -2.23 14.19 -8.96
CA ARG A 227 -1.94 15.03 -10.13
C ARG A 227 -0.81 16.00 -9.79
N LYS A 228 0.03 16.26 -10.77
CA LYS A 228 1.13 17.23 -10.65
C LYS A 228 0.65 18.56 -10.07
N SER A 229 -0.42 19.12 -10.66
CA SER A 229 -1.02 20.38 -10.18
C SER A 229 -1.50 20.31 -8.74
N TYR A 230 -2.03 19.17 -8.29
CA TYR A 230 -2.47 19.00 -6.92
C TYR A 230 -1.30 19.07 -5.94
N ILE A 231 -0.19 18.37 -6.23
CA ILE A 231 1.02 18.38 -5.40
C ILE A 231 1.60 19.78 -5.31
N GLU A 232 1.73 20.49 -6.45
CA GLU A 232 2.27 21.84 -6.51
C GLU A 232 1.47 22.84 -5.69
N ASN A 233 0.13 22.71 -5.68
CA ASN A 233 -0.77 23.62 -4.97
C ASN A 233 -1.07 23.23 -3.51
N ASN A 234 -0.69 22.02 -3.07
CA ASN A 234 -1.05 21.49 -1.75
C ASN A 234 0.16 20.87 -1.03
N LYS A 235 1.33 21.50 -1.13
CA LYS A 235 2.58 20.97 -0.53
C LYS A 235 2.44 20.67 0.96
N ASP A 236 1.80 21.56 1.73
CA ASP A 236 1.54 21.35 3.17
C ASP A 236 0.71 20.06 3.44
N ILE A 237 -0.26 19.76 2.59
CA ILE A 237 -1.07 18.53 2.71
C ILE A 237 -0.20 17.30 2.41
N ILE A 238 0.62 17.36 1.36
CA ILE A 238 1.52 16.26 0.98
C ILE A 238 2.53 15.99 2.09
N ASP A 239 3.15 17.02 2.66
CA ASP A 239 4.10 16.89 3.77
C ASP A 239 3.45 16.26 5.01
N LYS A 240 2.26 16.73 5.39
CA LYS A 240 1.47 16.15 6.49
C LYS A 240 1.12 14.69 6.24
N PHE A 241 0.72 14.37 5.01
CA PHE A 241 0.39 13.00 4.61
C PHE A 241 1.62 12.08 4.73
N LYS A 242 2.78 12.50 4.18
CA LYS A 242 4.06 11.77 4.28
C LYS A 242 4.46 11.57 5.74
N LYS A 243 4.34 12.61 6.57
CA LYS A 243 4.70 12.55 7.99
C LYS A 243 3.84 11.53 8.76
N ALA A 244 2.53 11.52 8.53
CA ALA A 244 1.63 10.52 9.13
C ALA A 244 1.96 9.10 8.66
N LEU A 245 2.21 8.93 7.36
CA LEU A 245 2.55 7.64 6.76
C LEU A 245 3.89 7.12 7.28
N ASN A 246 4.90 7.98 7.44
CA ASN A 246 6.20 7.63 8.01
C ASN A 246 6.06 7.07 9.44
N LYS A 247 5.19 7.65 10.27
CA LYS A 247 4.89 7.10 11.61
C LYS A 247 4.30 5.67 11.52
N GLY A 248 3.44 5.41 10.53
CA GLY A 248 2.89 4.08 10.28
C GLY A 248 3.94 3.07 9.85
N LEU A 249 4.86 3.46 8.94
CA LEU A 249 6.00 2.66 8.51
C LEU A 249 6.95 2.36 9.69
N GLU A 250 7.31 3.39 10.45
CA GLU A 250 8.14 3.26 11.65
C GLU A 250 7.52 2.31 12.67
N PHE A 251 6.21 2.44 12.92
CA PHE A 251 5.49 1.58 13.86
C PHE A 251 5.58 0.11 13.42
N VAL A 252 5.25 -0.21 12.17
CA VAL A 252 5.27 -1.59 11.68
C VAL A 252 6.68 -2.17 11.68
N ASN A 253 7.68 -1.39 11.29
CA ASN A 253 9.06 -1.87 11.25
C ASN A 253 9.63 -2.16 12.65
N ASN A 254 9.23 -1.38 13.68
CA ASN A 254 9.79 -1.45 15.04
C ASN A 254 8.99 -2.32 16.02
N ASN A 255 7.77 -2.76 15.68
CA ASN A 255 6.94 -3.56 16.57
C ASN A 255 6.81 -5.01 16.11
N GLU A 256 6.52 -5.89 17.05
CA GLU A 256 6.26 -7.31 16.77
C GLU A 256 4.95 -7.49 15.97
N PRO A 257 4.83 -8.56 15.16
CA PRO A 257 3.68 -8.78 14.30
C PRO A 257 2.33 -8.83 15.01
N ASP A 258 2.27 -9.33 16.24
CA ASP A 258 1.06 -9.38 17.07
C ASP A 258 0.58 -7.99 17.50
N VAL A 259 1.52 -7.11 17.88
CA VAL A 259 1.21 -5.70 18.21
C VAL A 259 0.64 -4.97 16.99
N VAL A 260 1.21 -5.19 15.81
CA VAL A 260 0.70 -4.61 14.56
C VAL A 260 -0.69 -5.17 14.23
N ALA A 261 -0.88 -6.49 14.42
CA ALA A 261 -2.16 -7.17 14.19
C ALA A 261 -3.29 -6.59 15.06
N GLU A 262 -3.01 -6.33 16.34
CA GLU A 262 -3.98 -5.71 17.24
C GLU A 262 -4.43 -4.33 16.76
N VAL A 263 -3.49 -3.50 16.30
CA VAL A 263 -3.79 -2.16 15.81
C VAL A 263 -4.67 -2.20 14.56
N ILE A 264 -4.36 -3.05 13.58
CA ILE A 264 -5.09 -3.07 12.30
C ILE A 264 -6.32 -3.99 12.32
N HIS A 265 -6.62 -4.67 13.41
CA HIS A 265 -7.74 -5.63 13.47
C HIS A 265 -9.10 -5.03 13.09
N ASN A 266 -9.32 -3.75 13.40
CA ASN A 266 -10.54 -3.06 12.99
C ASN A 266 -10.75 -3.01 11.46
N GLN A 267 -9.67 -3.03 10.70
CA GLN A 267 -9.69 -3.05 9.22
C GLN A 267 -9.99 -4.46 8.68
N PHE A 268 -9.74 -5.52 9.46
CA PHE A 268 -9.85 -6.93 9.06
C PHE A 268 -10.65 -7.76 10.08
N LYS A 269 -11.88 -7.32 10.39
CA LYS A 269 -12.71 -7.92 11.45
C LYS A 269 -13.09 -9.39 11.21
N ASP A 270 -13.06 -9.82 9.95
CA ASP A 270 -13.33 -11.21 9.57
C ASP A 270 -12.13 -12.13 9.80
N GLU A 271 -10.95 -11.57 10.10
CA GLU A 271 -9.74 -12.33 10.40
C GLU A 271 -9.48 -12.42 11.91
N SER A 272 -8.98 -13.57 12.36
CA SER A 272 -8.51 -13.69 13.75
C SER A 272 -7.17 -12.96 13.94
N LEU A 273 -6.90 -12.49 15.16
CA LEU A 273 -5.60 -11.89 15.49
C LEU A 273 -4.41 -12.81 15.13
N ASN A 274 -4.55 -14.12 15.40
CA ASN A 274 -3.51 -15.09 15.06
C ASN A 274 -3.26 -15.18 13.54
N ASN A 275 -4.30 -15.05 12.72
CA ASN A 275 -4.15 -15.00 11.27
C ASN A 275 -3.41 -13.74 10.84
N LEU A 276 -3.86 -12.58 11.34
CA LEU A 276 -3.23 -11.30 11.03
C LEU A 276 -1.76 -11.29 11.44
N THR A 277 -1.44 -11.79 12.64
CA THR A 277 -0.06 -11.95 13.12
C THR A 277 0.78 -12.77 12.13
N THR A 278 0.23 -13.89 11.65
CA THR A 278 0.93 -14.75 10.68
C THR A 278 1.17 -14.03 9.35
N MET A 279 0.18 -13.32 8.83
CA MET A 279 0.27 -12.55 7.57
C MET A 279 1.29 -11.40 7.68
N ILE A 280 1.23 -10.64 8.77
CA ILE A 280 2.16 -9.54 9.04
C ILE A 280 3.58 -10.08 9.16
N LYS A 281 3.75 -11.18 9.91
CA LYS A 281 5.06 -11.84 10.03
C LYS A 281 5.63 -12.22 8.66
N ARG A 282 4.82 -12.81 7.77
CA ARG A 282 5.25 -13.14 6.40
C ARG A 282 5.77 -11.91 5.67
N TYR A 283 5.04 -10.79 5.69
CA TYR A 283 5.47 -9.56 5.01
C TYR A 283 6.72 -8.92 5.63
N LYS A 284 6.87 -9.01 6.96
CA LYS A 284 8.11 -8.57 7.65
C LYS A 284 9.30 -9.45 7.26
N ASP A 285 9.14 -10.77 7.27
CA ASP A 285 10.20 -11.72 6.93
C ASP A 285 10.72 -11.52 5.49
N TYR A 286 9.86 -11.07 4.58
CA TYR A 286 10.23 -10.75 3.20
C TYR A 286 10.59 -9.28 2.98
N ASP A 287 10.70 -8.48 4.04
CA ASP A 287 11.12 -7.07 3.97
C ASP A 287 10.30 -6.27 2.94
N CYS A 288 8.94 -6.41 2.99
CA CYS A 288 8.05 -5.88 1.98
C CYS A 288 7.86 -4.36 2.06
N TRP A 289 8.03 -3.75 3.23
CA TRP A 289 7.74 -2.34 3.46
C TRP A 289 8.98 -1.46 3.42
N TYR A 290 8.82 -0.22 2.95
CA TYR A 290 9.84 0.80 3.08
C TYR A 290 10.11 1.14 4.55
N ASN A 291 11.29 1.71 4.83
CA ASN A 291 11.59 2.25 6.17
C ASN A 291 10.98 3.65 6.36
N ASP A 292 10.86 4.39 5.27
CA ASP A 292 10.23 5.70 5.15
C ASP A 292 9.57 5.84 3.77
N THR A 293 8.93 6.95 3.49
CA THR A 293 8.20 7.18 2.23
C THR A 293 9.08 7.41 1.01
N HIS A 294 10.40 7.45 1.15
CA HIS A 294 11.33 7.75 0.06
C HIS A 294 11.38 6.64 -0.99
N ILE A 295 11.14 6.99 -2.25
CA ILE A 295 11.22 6.09 -3.40
C ILE A 295 12.63 6.17 -3.97
N LYS A 296 13.35 5.04 -4.02
CA LYS A 296 14.71 4.98 -4.55
C LYS A 296 14.70 5.01 -6.07
N GLU A 297 15.54 5.85 -6.67
CA GLU A 297 15.68 5.95 -8.12
C GLU A 297 16.07 4.62 -8.77
N ILE A 298 16.99 3.87 -8.16
CA ILE A 298 17.40 2.57 -8.71
C ILE A 298 16.23 1.57 -8.74
N ALA A 299 15.33 1.60 -7.77
CA ALA A 299 14.15 0.74 -7.74
C ALA A 299 13.14 1.14 -8.82
N TYR A 300 12.96 2.45 -9.07
CA TYR A 300 12.17 2.97 -10.18
C TYR A 300 12.74 2.52 -11.54
N GLN A 301 14.04 2.67 -11.74
CA GLN A 301 14.73 2.23 -12.97
C GLN A 301 14.60 0.73 -13.21
N ASN A 302 14.57 -0.09 -12.14
CA ASN A 302 14.31 -1.53 -12.23
C ASN A 302 12.89 -1.79 -12.80
N LEU A 303 11.88 -1.06 -12.34
CA LEU A 303 10.52 -1.18 -12.86
C LEU A 303 10.46 -0.83 -14.34
N GLU A 304 11.03 0.32 -14.73
CA GLU A 304 11.06 0.72 -16.14
C GLU A 304 11.76 -0.32 -17.02
N GLN A 305 12.87 -0.90 -16.51
CA GLN A 305 13.58 -1.95 -17.26
C GLN A 305 12.70 -3.18 -17.48
N VAL A 306 11.91 -3.58 -16.48
CA VAL A 306 10.96 -4.68 -16.63
C VAL A 306 9.87 -4.32 -17.64
N MET A 307 9.38 -3.09 -17.63
CA MET A 307 8.36 -2.62 -18.60
C MET A 307 8.92 -2.56 -20.03
N LEU A 308 10.15 -2.12 -20.22
CA LEU A 308 10.85 -2.13 -21.52
C LEU A 308 11.04 -3.57 -22.04
N ASP A 309 11.54 -4.46 -21.20
CA ASP A 309 11.79 -5.87 -21.54
C ASP A 309 10.52 -6.60 -22.00
N ASN A 310 9.36 -6.12 -21.54
CA ASN A 310 8.06 -6.67 -21.91
C ASN A 310 7.31 -5.85 -22.98
N ASN A 311 8.00 -4.90 -23.64
CA ASN A 311 7.45 -4.02 -24.69
C ASN A 311 6.19 -3.24 -24.26
N LEU A 312 6.14 -2.79 -23.00
CA LEU A 312 5.04 -2.02 -22.44
C LEU A 312 5.29 -0.52 -22.48
N ILE A 313 6.54 -0.12 -22.60
CA ILE A 313 6.98 1.25 -22.86
C ILE A 313 8.10 1.22 -23.90
N GLU A 314 8.28 2.32 -24.63
CA GLU A 314 9.32 2.44 -25.66
C GLU A 314 10.59 3.09 -25.12
N ASN A 315 10.47 4.01 -24.16
CA ASN A 315 11.56 4.77 -23.60
C ASN A 315 11.43 4.88 -22.08
N LYS A 316 12.58 5.09 -21.42
CA LYS A 316 12.62 5.45 -19.99
C LYS A 316 12.16 6.90 -19.80
N ILE A 317 11.57 7.17 -18.65
CA ILE A 317 11.15 8.50 -18.21
C ILE A 317 12.06 8.92 -17.07
N ASP A 318 12.53 10.16 -17.07
CA ASP A 318 13.36 10.68 -15.98
C ASP A 318 12.61 10.54 -14.63
N PHE A 319 13.31 9.99 -13.65
CA PHE A 319 12.81 9.77 -12.29
C PHE A 319 12.15 11.02 -11.70
N ASN A 320 12.78 12.20 -11.86
CA ASN A 320 12.30 13.45 -11.29
C ASN A 320 11.02 14.00 -11.95
N ILE A 321 10.60 13.41 -13.07
CA ILE A 321 9.30 13.73 -13.69
C ILE A 321 8.16 13.05 -12.94
N LEU A 322 8.34 11.77 -12.57
CA LEU A 322 7.27 10.96 -12.02
C LEU A 322 7.38 10.70 -10.51
N VAL A 323 8.48 11.11 -9.88
CA VAL A 323 8.70 10.95 -8.43
C VAL A 323 9.11 12.27 -7.82
N ASN A 324 8.38 12.67 -6.78
CA ASN A 324 8.70 13.81 -5.93
C ASN A 324 8.93 13.31 -4.50
N ASN A 325 10.17 13.26 -4.09
CA ASN A 325 10.57 12.84 -2.73
C ASN A 325 10.66 14.01 -1.73
N ASP A 326 10.54 15.28 -2.22
CA ASP A 326 10.65 16.50 -1.40
C ASP A 326 9.46 16.68 -0.46
#